data_c6c878c19273e60bc226aad678208a21
#
_entry.id   c6c878c19273e60bc226aad678208a21
#
_cell.length_a   1.000
_cell.length_b   1.000
_cell.length_c   1.000
_cell.angle_alpha   90.00
_cell.angle_beta   90.00
_cell.angle_gamma   90.00
#
_symmetry.space_group_name_H-M   'P 1'
#
loop_
_entity.id
_entity.type
_entity.pdbx_description
1 polymer ?
#
loop_
_entity_poly.entity_id
_entity_poly.type
_entity_poly.pdbx_seq_one_letter_code
_entity_poly.pdbx_strand_id
1 'polypeptide(L)'
;MNELVRFARKNFFLTVIVLSFVTSALVGGTFGYYAAINLVSENGLSIGQLVSRPINGISKAVSGTPRSEEEQVVAVVKKSSPAVVSIVATKDLTYVEQGWTNPFQNFCSDPFFRQFLGGQCDIESTPPKRWTENKQVGAGTGFIVSSDGYILTNKHVVNIAGANFTVITSDNKKYSGKVIAEDPFQDLAILKIDARNSPALPLGDSSKLQIGQTVIAIGNALGEFSNTVSKGVVSGLSRSITAGGSDFSEKLDEVIQTDAAINPGNSGGPLLNLDGEVIGVNTAIVQGAQNIGFTIPINQAKRDINQVKSLGKISYPYMGIRYLVINDSVKEKNNLSVNYGALIIRGNGENELAVMPGSPADRAGLKENDIILEVNGKKIQADNDIAKILQTLNVGGTIALKVLSQGQNKNLSLVLGERN
;
A
#
# COMPACT_ATOMS: atom_id res chain seq x y z
N MET A 1 4.68 -11.27 -74.87
CA MET A 1 5.57 -11.53 -73.72
C MET A 1 6.29 -10.24 -73.24
N ASN A 2 6.65 -9.32 -74.11
CA ASN A 2 7.38 -8.10 -73.73
C ASN A 2 6.57 -6.98 -73.06
N GLU A 3 5.27 -6.88 -73.22
CA GLU A 3 4.42 -5.85 -72.59
C GLU A 3 4.08 -6.22 -71.12
N LEU A 4 3.82 -7.46 -70.82
CA LEU A 4 3.59 -7.96 -69.44
C LEU A 4 4.79 -7.75 -68.54
N VAL A 5 5.99 -7.99 -69.07
CA VAL A 5 7.23 -7.82 -68.34
C VAL A 5 7.52 -6.33 -68.11
N ARG A 6 7.16 -5.42 -69.02
CA ARG A 6 7.28 -3.97 -68.86
C ARG A 6 6.27 -3.44 -67.82
N PHE A 7 5.04 -3.93 -67.79
CA PHE A 7 4.02 -3.61 -66.80
C PHE A 7 4.43 -4.05 -65.38
N ALA A 8 4.92 -5.26 -65.25
CA ALA A 8 5.40 -5.79 -63.97
C ALA A 8 6.59 -5.00 -63.40
N ARG A 9 7.54 -4.52 -64.24
CA ARG A 9 8.65 -3.68 -63.82
C ARG A 9 8.23 -2.28 -63.37
N LYS A 10 7.20 -1.70 -64.00
CA LYS A 10 6.72 -0.33 -63.71
C LYS A 10 5.88 -0.28 -62.45
N ASN A 11 5.25 -1.41 -62.08
CA ASN A 11 4.36 -1.52 -60.94
C ASN A 11 4.74 -2.70 -60.01
N PHE A 12 6.02 -2.82 -59.74
CA PHE A 12 6.57 -3.98 -58.99
C PHE A 12 5.81 -4.25 -57.68
N PHE A 13 5.52 -3.22 -56.89
CA PHE A 13 4.74 -3.37 -55.66
C PHE A 13 3.32 -3.90 -55.86
N LEU A 14 2.62 -3.41 -56.89
CA LEU A 14 1.25 -3.85 -57.17
C LEU A 14 1.23 -5.32 -57.67
N THR A 15 2.23 -5.70 -58.44
CA THR A 15 2.40 -7.05 -58.97
C THR A 15 2.69 -8.05 -57.83
N VAL A 16 3.52 -7.69 -56.89
CA VAL A 16 3.81 -8.53 -55.69
C VAL A 16 2.57 -8.71 -54.83
N ILE A 17 1.79 -7.63 -54.58
CA ILE A 17 0.56 -7.72 -53.80
C ILE A 17 -0.48 -8.61 -54.48
N VAL A 18 -0.70 -8.45 -55.78
CA VAL A 18 -1.66 -9.29 -56.53
C VAL A 18 -1.21 -10.77 -56.55
N LEU A 19 0.08 -11.04 -56.75
CA LEU A 19 0.63 -12.40 -56.72
C LEU A 19 0.47 -13.03 -55.32
N SER A 20 0.71 -12.29 -54.27
CA SER A 20 0.52 -12.71 -52.87
C SER A 20 -0.94 -13.08 -52.58
N PHE A 21 -1.91 -12.25 -53.02
CA PHE A 21 -3.33 -12.56 -52.88
C PHE A 21 -3.75 -13.81 -53.63
N VAL A 22 -3.28 -13.96 -54.90
CA VAL A 22 -3.61 -15.15 -55.72
C VAL A 22 -2.99 -16.42 -55.13
N THR A 23 -1.76 -16.38 -54.65
CA THR A 23 -1.14 -17.54 -54.02
C THR A 23 -1.80 -17.89 -52.68
N SER A 24 -2.17 -16.93 -51.87
CA SER A 24 -2.90 -17.16 -50.62
C SER A 24 -4.28 -17.75 -50.85
N ALA A 25 -5.01 -17.30 -51.86
CA ALA A 25 -6.32 -17.83 -52.22
C ALA A 25 -6.22 -19.28 -52.75
N LEU A 26 -5.21 -19.60 -53.58
CA LEU A 26 -4.98 -20.93 -54.09
C LEU A 26 -4.56 -21.92 -52.99
N VAL A 27 -3.61 -21.51 -52.11
CA VAL A 27 -3.13 -22.37 -51.03
C VAL A 27 -4.21 -22.55 -49.97
N GLY A 28 -4.86 -21.44 -49.52
CA GLY A 28 -5.96 -21.51 -48.57
C GLY A 28 -7.18 -22.28 -49.08
N GLY A 29 -7.51 -22.11 -50.35
CA GLY A 29 -8.60 -22.87 -51.00
C GLY A 29 -8.34 -24.37 -51.09
N THR A 30 -7.12 -24.76 -51.44
CA THR A 30 -6.75 -26.21 -51.53
C THR A 30 -6.70 -26.85 -50.15
N PHE A 31 -6.12 -26.19 -49.15
CA PHE A 31 -6.12 -26.72 -47.79
C PHE A 31 -7.54 -26.76 -47.20
N GLY A 32 -8.36 -25.76 -47.42
CA GLY A 32 -9.77 -25.72 -46.97
C GLY A 32 -10.59 -26.86 -47.65
N TYR A 33 -10.36 -27.10 -48.94
CA TYR A 33 -11.00 -28.20 -49.66
C TYR A 33 -10.59 -29.59 -49.14
N TYR A 34 -9.29 -29.82 -48.89
CA TYR A 34 -8.80 -31.06 -48.31
C TYR A 34 -9.31 -31.28 -46.87
N ALA A 35 -9.34 -30.24 -46.06
CA ALA A 35 -9.89 -30.33 -44.70
C ALA A 35 -11.40 -30.63 -44.70
N ALA A 36 -12.16 -30.06 -45.63
CA ALA A 36 -13.58 -30.36 -45.79
C ALA A 36 -13.85 -31.81 -46.26
N ILE A 37 -13.04 -32.33 -47.21
CA ILE A 37 -13.16 -33.74 -47.67
C ILE A 37 -12.84 -34.72 -46.53
N ASN A 38 -11.79 -34.47 -45.73
CA ASN A 38 -11.44 -35.36 -44.63
C ASN A 38 -12.53 -35.37 -43.54
N LEU A 39 -13.10 -34.21 -43.21
CA LEU A 39 -14.20 -34.10 -42.24
C LEU A 39 -15.48 -34.85 -42.75
N VAL A 40 -15.75 -34.79 -44.05
CA VAL A 40 -16.88 -35.51 -44.68
C VAL A 40 -16.62 -37.02 -44.70
N SER A 41 -15.38 -37.45 -44.98
CA SER A 41 -14.97 -38.86 -45.06
C SER A 41 -14.98 -39.58 -43.71
N GLU A 42 -14.56 -38.90 -42.62
CA GLU A 42 -14.50 -39.51 -41.29
C GLU A 42 -15.84 -39.52 -40.53
N ASN A 43 -16.74 -38.55 -40.81
CA ASN A 43 -17.97 -38.37 -40.03
C ASN A 43 -19.26 -38.68 -40.79
N GLY A 44 -19.22 -39.12 -42.06
CA GLY A 44 -20.41 -39.45 -42.87
C GLY A 44 -21.37 -38.29 -43.13
N LEU A 45 -20.90 -37.04 -43.01
CA LEU A 45 -21.70 -35.81 -43.17
C LEU A 45 -21.67 -35.34 -44.60
N SER A 46 -22.84 -35.01 -45.22
CA SER A 46 -22.88 -34.39 -46.55
C SER A 46 -22.51 -32.90 -46.47
N ILE A 47 -21.87 -32.39 -47.54
CA ILE A 47 -21.45 -30.96 -47.64
C ILE A 47 -22.66 -30.02 -47.43
N GLY A 48 -23.87 -30.38 -47.81
CA GLY A 48 -25.08 -29.60 -47.58
C GLY A 48 -25.47 -29.46 -46.10
N GLN A 49 -25.08 -30.42 -45.26
CA GLN A 49 -25.33 -30.36 -43.82
C GLN A 49 -24.30 -29.50 -43.04
N LEU A 50 -23.11 -29.29 -43.60
CA LEU A 50 -22.09 -28.39 -43.05
C LEU A 50 -22.43 -26.92 -43.32
N VAL A 51 -23.09 -26.61 -44.46
CA VAL A 51 -23.45 -25.21 -44.81
C VAL A 51 -24.76 -24.79 -44.17
N SER A 52 -25.64 -25.70 -43.78
CA SER A 52 -26.96 -25.42 -43.23
C SER A 52 -27.07 -25.50 -41.70
N ARG A 53 -25.99 -25.86 -40.99
CA ARG A 53 -26.00 -25.74 -39.54
C ARG A 53 -25.87 -24.25 -39.15
N PRO A 54 -26.87 -23.64 -38.52
CA PRO A 54 -26.63 -22.32 -37.93
C PRO A 54 -25.51 -22.45 -36.92
N ILE A 55 -24.46 -21.64 -37.08
CA ILE A 55 -23.32 -21.56 -36.17
C ILE A 55 -23.79 -20.88 -34.84
N ASN A 56 -24.81 -21.47 -34.22
CA ASN A 56 -25.33 -20.99 -32.94
C ASN A 56 -24.42 -21.37 -31.72
N GLY A 57 -23.38 -22.16 -31.95
CA GLY A 57 -22.41 -22.52 -30.92
C GLY A 57 -21.16 -21.64 -30.87
N ILE A 58 -20.84 -20.91 -31.96
CA ILE A 58 -19.65 -20.04 -32.00
C ILE A 58 -19.99 -18.63 -31.54
N SER A 59 -21.25 -18.22 -31.62
CA SER A 59 -21.68 -16.89 -31.14
C SER A 59 -21.66 -16.71 -29.61
N LYS A 60 -21.50 -17.79 -28.82
CA LYS A 60 -21.30 -17.68 -27.37
C LYS A 60 -19.82 -17.73 -26.93
N ALA A 61 -18.91 -18.15 -27.82
CA ALA A 61 -17.48 -18.20 -27.53
C ALA A 61 -16.69 -17.00 -28.08
N VAL A 62 -17.30 -16.15 -28.92
CA VAL A 62 -16.66 -14.98 -29.55
C VAL A 62 -17.43 -13.68 -29.24
N SER A 63 -18.22 -13.65 -28.17
CA SER A 63 -18.84 -12.39 -27.70
C SER A 63 -17.97 -11.64 -26.68
N GLY A 64 -16.66 -11.64 -26.87
CA GLY A 64 -15.71 -10.79 -26.19
C GLY A 64 -14.60 -10.46 -27.17
N THR A 65 -14.78 -9.44 -28.03
CA THR A 65 -13.62 -8.69 -28.48
C THR A 65 -12.82 -8.37 -27.22
N PRO A 66 -11.52 -8.75 -27.13
CA PRO A 66 -10.70 -8.35 -25.99
C PRO A 66 -10.84 -6.85 -25.88
N ARG A 67 -11.37 -6.38 -24.73
CA ARG A 67 -11.46 -4.94 -24.48
C ARG A 67 -10.10 -4.34 -24.67
N SER A 68 -10.00 -3.21 -25.33
CA SER A 68 -8.77 -2.46 -25.36
C SER A 68 -8.32 -2.20 -23.92
N GLU A 69 -7.03 -2.05 -23.68
CA GLU A 69 -6.52 -1.71 -22.34
C GLU A 69 -7.20 -0.43 -21.81
N GLU A 70 -7.47 0.55 -22.68
CA GLU A 70 -8.18 1.76 -22.34
C GLU A 70 -9.59 1.46 -21.81
N GLU A 71 -10.36 0.62 -22.52
CA GLU A 71 -11.70 0.22 -22.06
C GLU A 71 -11.67 -0.53 -20.72
N GLN A 72 -10.63 -1.34 -20.48
CA GLN A 72 -10.44 -2.03 -19.20
C GLN A 72 -10.16 -1.03 -18.08
N VAL A 73 -9.24 -0.07 -18.29
CA VAL A 73 -8.92 0.98 -17.31
C VAL A 73 -10.16 1.80 -16.97
N VAL A 74 -10.92 2.27 -17.98
CA VAL A 74 -12.16 3.02 -17.76
C VAL A 74 -13.20 2.22 -16.98
N ALA A 75 -13.34 0.93 -17.29
CA ALA A 75 -14.28 0.04 -16.60
C ALA A 75 -13.88 -0.18 -15.13
N VAL A 76 -12.59 -0.40 -14.86
CA VAL A 76 -12.04 -0.54 -13.51
C VAL A 76 -12.27 0.71 -12.70
N VAL A 77 -11.93 1.89 -13.23
CA VAL A 77 -12.14 3.17 -12.54
C VAL A 77 -13.61 3.38 -12.22
N LYS A 78 -14.51 3.20 -13.19
CA LYS A 78 -15.96 3.35 -12.99
C LYS A 78 -16.51 2.42 -11.90
N LYS A 79 -16.03 1.16 -11.85
CA LYS A 79 -16.45 0.15 -10.87
C LYS A 79 -15.90 0.43 -9.48
N SER A 80 -14.65 0.91 -9.40
CA SER A 80 -13.90 1.00 -8.15
C SER A 80 -14.04 2.35 -7.44
N SER A 81 -14.20 3.45 -8.16
CA SER A 81 -14.33 4.80 -7.58
C SER A 81 -15.41 4.93 -6.50
N PRO A 82 -16.59 4.27 -6.59
CA PRO A 82 -17.57 4.36 -5.51
C PRO A 82 -17.11 3.87 -4.14
N ALA A 83 -16.10 3.02 -4.09
CA ALA A 83 -15.55 2.51 -2.84
C ALA A 83 -14.35 3.33 -2.33
N VAL A 84 -13.86 4.30 -3.09
CA VAL A 84 -12.76 5.19 -2.68
C VAL A 84 -13.33 6.39 -1.96
N VAL A 85 -12.78 6.72 -0.81
CA VAL A 85 -13.30 7.75 0.10
C VAL A 85 -12.23 8.79 0.43
N SER A 86 -12.66 10.02 0.71
CA SER A 86 -11.82 11.05 1.34
C SER A 86 -11.86 10.89 2.85
N ILE A 87 -10.71 11.05 3.50
CA ILE A 87 -10.58 11.11 4.95
C ILE A 87 -10.09 12.51 5.30
N VAL A 88 -10.87 13.24 6.08
CA VAL A 88 -10.56 14.61 6.52
C VAL A 88 -10.38 14.59 8.03
N ALA A 89 -9.22 15.02 8.48
CA ALA A 89 -8.91 15.21 9.90
C ALA A 89 -9.15 16.67 10.30
N THR A 90 -9.98 16.89 11.33
CA THR A 90 -10.26 18.21 11.89
C THR A 90 -9.91 18.24 13.36
N LYS A 91 -9.50 19.42 13.85
CA LYS A 91 -9.17 19.63 15.25
C LYS A 91 -9.61 20.99 15.70
N ASP A 92 -10.08 21.06 16.94
CA ASP A 92 -10.42 22.31 17.59
C ASP A 92 -9.12 22.99 18.06
N LEU A 93 -8.75 24.09 17.41
CA LEU A 93 -7.58 24.89 17.74
C LEU A 93 -8.01 26.08 18.57
N THR A 94 -7.43 26.22 19.76
CA THR A 94 -7.66 27.39 20.63
C THR A 94 -6.65 28.48 20.29
N TYR A 95 -7.15 29.63 19.90
CA TYR A 95 -6.38 30.82 19.64
C TYR A 95 -6.45 31.74 20.86
N VAL A 96 -5.32 32.35 21.19
CA VAL A 96 -5.20 33.34 22.26
C VAL A 96 -4.63 34.60 21.63
N GLU A 97 -5.47 35.63 21.51
CA GLU A 97 -5.02 36.98 21.17
C GLU A 97 -4.46 37.59 22.45
N GLN A 98 -3.19 38.03 22.44
CA GLN A 98 -2.59 38.67 23.60
C GLN A 98 -3.31 39.97 23.86
N GLY A 99 -3.93 40.06 25.04
CA GLY A 99 -4.48 41.33 25.53
C GLY A 99 -3.34 42.33 25.74
N TRP A 100 -3.65 43.58 25.56
CA TRP A 100 -2.73 44.65 25.91
C TRP A 100 -2.97 45.09 27.36
N THR A 101 -1.94 45.07 28.18
CA THR A 101 -1.98 45.61 29.56
C THR A 101 -1.32 46.96 29.57
N ASN A 102 -2.04 47.98 30.06
CA ASN A 102 -1.46 49.30 30.23
C ASN A 102 -0.27 49.21 31.21
N PRO A 103 0.99 49.44 30.79
CA PRO A 103 2.15 49.32 31.66
C PRO A 103 2.15 50.34 32.78
N PHE A 104 1.33 51.39 32.65
CA PHE A 104 1.20 52.46 33.64
C PHE A 104 0.01 52.27 34.59
N GLN A 105 -0.76 51.21 34.47
CA GLN A 105 -1.98 50.96 35.23
C GLN A 105 -1.77 51.06 36.75
N ASN A 106 -0.63 50.58 37.25
CA ASN A 106 -0.29 50.65 38.68
C ASN A 106 0.01 52.11 39.17
N PHE A 107 0.46 52.93 38.25
CA PHE A 107 0.75 54.39 38.59
C PHE A 107 -0.50 55.28 38.43
N CYS A 108 -1.48 54.79 37.64
CA CYS A 108 -2.69 55.54 37.36
C CYS A 108 -3.67 55.61 38.56
N SER A 109 -3.46 54.81 39.58
CA SER A 109 -4.20 54.87 40.85
C SER A 109 -3.75 56.02 41.77
N ASP A 110 -2.56 56.59 41.58
CA ASP A 110 -2.03 57.72 42.33
C ASP A 110 -2.44 59.04 41.64
N PRO A 111 -3.10 59.99 42.38
CA PRO A 111 -3.56 61.24 41.79
C PRO A 111 -2.47 62.13 41.19
N PHE A 112 -1.24 62.07 41.71
CA PHE A 112 -0.11 62.87 41.24
C PHE A 112 0.38 62.32 39.87
N PHE A 113 0.55 60.97 39.76
CA PHE A 113 0.97 60.34 38.52
C PHE A 113 -0.09 60.41 37.45
N ARG A 114 -1.39 60.35 37.80
CA ARG A 114 -2.49 60.48 36.86
C ARG A 114 -2.50 61.85 36.17
N GLN A 115 -2.18 62.94 36.95
CA GLN A 115 -2.08 64.30 36.41
C GLN A 115 -0.85 64.45 35.47
N PHE A 116 0.23 63.69 35.74
CA PHE A 116 1.46 63.74 34.95
C PHE A 116 1.39 62.86 33.68
N LEU A 117 0.78 61.68 33.76
CA LEU A 117 0.65 60.73 32.66
C LEU A 117 -0.53 61.03 31.70
N GLY A 118 -1.46 61.86 32.13
CA GLY A 118 -2.58 62.36 31.32
C GLY A 118 -3.36 61.23 30.63
N GLY A 119 -3.58 61.38 29.35
CA GLY A 119 -4.36 60.40 28.55
C GLY A 119 -3.79 58.99 28.48
N GLN A 120 -2.58 58.71 28.98
CA GLN A 120 -2.03 57.36 29.05
C GLN A 120 -2.73 56.50 30.12
N CYS A 121 -3.35 57.14 31.11
CA CYS A 121 -4.17 56.47 32.11
C CYS A 121 -5.57 56.11 31.63
N ASP A 122 -6.04 56.71 30.55
CA ASP A 122 -7.36 56.44 29.96
C ASP A 122 -7.35 55.32 28.93
N ILE A 123 -6.16 54.74 28.67
CA ILE A 123 -6.02 53.59 27.77
C ILE A 123 -6.43 52.33 28.53
N GLU A 124 -7.59 51.81 28.22
CA GLU A 124 -8.09 50.56 28.83
C GLU A 124 -7.25 49.36 28.43
N SER A 125 -6.92 48.52 29.41
CA SER A 125 -6.32 47.20 29.17
C SER A 125 -7.34 46.29 28.51
N THR A 126 -6.97 45.69 27.39
CA THR A 126 -7.82 44.67 26.73
C THR A 126 -7.47 43.30 27.28
N PRO A 127 -8.44 42.56 27.84
CA PRO A 127 -8.17 41.19 28.29
C PRO A 127 -7.83 40.28 27.10
N PRO A 128 -7.01 39.25 27.31
CA PRO A 128 -6.72 38.28 26.26
C PRO A 128 -8.02 37.63 25.81
N LYS A 129 -8.27 37.67 24.50
CA LYS A 129 -9.42 37.03 23.88
C LYS A 129 -9.05 35.59 23.49
N ARG A 130 -9.84 34.64 23.94
CA ARG A 130 -9.71 33.25 23.58
C ARG A 130 -10.90 32.84 22.76
N TRP A 131 -10.63 32.11 21.63
CA TRP A 131 -11.69 31.47 20.85
C TRP A 131 -11.19 30.14 20.31
N THR A 132 -12.12 29.26 20.08
CA THR A 132 -11.83 27.93 19.52
C THR A 132 -12.41 27.87 18.11
N GLU A 133 -11.62 27.40 17.17
CA GLU A 133 -12.03 27.23 15.78
C GLU A 133 -11.72 25.78 15.33
N ASN A 134 -12.70 25.13 14.73
CA ASN A 134 -12.49 23.81 14.14
C ASN A 134 -11.79 23.94 12.80
N LYS A 135 -10.57 23.44 12.69
CA LYS A 135 -9.76 23.53 11.47
C LYS A 135 -9.40 22.15 10.94
N GLN A 136 -9.37 22.04 9.63
CA GLN A 136 -8.78 20.90 8.96
C GLN A 136 -7.27 20.91 9.18
N VAL A 137 -6.75 19.79 9.71
CA VAL A 137 -5.32 19.60 10.05
C VAL A 137 -4.68 18.51 9.22
N GLY A 138 -5.48 17.76 8.43
CA GLY A 138 -4.98 16.73 7.54
C GLY A 138 -6.07 16.22 6.61
N ALA A 139 -5.66 15.57 5.54
CA ALA A 139 -6.54 14.86 4.64
C ALA A 139 -5.78 13.79 3.88
N GLY A 140 -6.50 12.75 3.45
CA GLY A 140 -5.98 11.67 2.63
C GLY A 140 -7.09 10.86 1.99
N THR A 141 -6.71 9.79 1.37
CA THR A 141 -7.64 8.84 0.74
C THR A 141 -7.72 7.57 1.58
N GLY A 142 -8.83 6.89 1.49
CA GLY A 142 -9.03 5.52 1.95
C GLY A 142 -9.91 4.76 0.97
N PHE A 143 -10.08 3.48 1.21
CA PHE A 143 -11.05 2.69 0.44
C PHE A 143 -11.76 1.66 1.30
N ILE A 144 -13.00 1.40 0.98
CA ILE A 144 -13.88 0.49 1.70
C ILE A 144 -13.50 -0.96 1.34
N VAL A 145 -13.23 -1.78 2.37
CA VAL A 145 -12.81 -3.19 2.23
C VAL A 145 -13.88 -4.19 2.70
N SER A 146 -15.02 -3.68 3.19
CA SER A 146 -16.15 -4.54 3.56
C SER A 146 -17.46 -3.75 3.55
N SER A 147 -18.56 -4.44 3.26
CA SER A 147 -19.89 -3.83 3.13
C SER A 147 -20.44 -3.21 4.42
N ASP A 148 -19.89 -3.56 5.56
CA ASP A 148 -20.23 -3.01 6.87
C ASP A 148 -19.42 -1.76 7.23
N GLY A 149 -18.56 -1.24 6.33
CA GLY A 149 -17.91 0.06 6.46
C GLY A 149 -16.51 0.05 7.09
N TYR A 150 -15.75 -1.05 7.00
CA TYR A 150 -14.31 -1.01 7.26
C TYR A 150 -13.59 -0.34 6.11
N ILE A 151 -12.65 0.55 6.43
CA ILE A 151 -11.88 1.36 5.50
C ILE A 151 -10.40 1.14 5.78
N LEU A 152 -9.63 0.87 4.74
CA LEU A 152 -8.18 0.82 4.78
C LEU A 152 -7.60 2.14 4.28
N THR A 153 -6.55 2.63 4.95
CA THR A 153 -5.81 3.84 4.60
C THR A 153 -4.38 3.75 5.14
N ASN A 154 -3.58 4.81 4.97
CA ASN A 154 -2.29 4.93 5.63
C ASN A 154 -2.41 5.40 7.08
N LYS A 155 -1.46 4.98 7.93
CA LYS A 155 -1.35 5.41 9.33
C LYS A 155 -1.13 6.91 9.44
N HIS A 156 -0.24 7.48 8.60
CA HIS A 156 0.05 8.92 8.64
C HIS A 156 -1.17 9.80 8.33
N VAL A 157 -2.19 9.28 7.64
CA VAL A 157 -3.46 10.00 7.37
C VAL A 157 -4.28 10.16 8.65
N VAL A 158 -4.17 9.24 9.59
CA VAL A 158 -5.01 9.18 10.79
C VAL A 158 -4.25 9.34 12.11
N ASN A 159 -2.93 9.27 12.10
CA ASN A 159 -2.10 9.45 13.30
C ASN A 159 -1.92 10.96 13.64
N ILE A 160 -3.04 11.63 13.92
CA ILE A 160 -3.08 13.05 14.30
C ILE A 160 -3.73 13.14 15.67
N ALA A 161 -2.92 13.38 16.69
CA ALA A 161 -3.37 13.38 18.08
C ALA A 161 -4.52 14.37 18.32
N GLY A 162 -5.64 13.88 18.83
CA GLY A 162 -6.82 14.68 19.17
C GLY A 162 -7.62 15.21 17.97
N ALA A 163 -7.42 14.65 16.77
CA ALA A 163 -8.23 14.96 15.61
C ALA A 163 -9.51 14.12 15.57
N ASN A 164 -10.55 14.71 14.98
CA ASN A 164 -11.77 14.02 14.58
C ASN A 164 -11.69 13.70 13.09
N PHE A 165 -12.09 12.48 12.72
CA PHE A 165 -12.03 12.04 11.32
C PHE A 165 -13.43 12.04 10.71
N THR A 166 -13.55 12.69 9.56
CA THR A 166 -14.75 12.66 8.72
C THR A 166 -14.42 11.90 7.44
N VAL A 167 -15.17 10.86 7.15
CA VAL A 167 -15.07 10.11 5.91
C VAL A 167 -16.14 10.61 4.94
N ILE A 168 -15.73 10.99 3.75
CA ILE A 168 -16.62 11.48 2.68
C ILE A 168 -16.61 10.46 1.55
N THR A 169 -17.75 9.88 1.26
CA THR A 169 -17.96 8.90 0.19
C THR A 169 -18.13 9.58 -1.17
N SER A 170 -18.01 8.82 -2.25
CA SER A 170 -18.12 9.31 -3.63
C SER A 170 -19.47 9.97 -3.94
N ASP A 171 -20.52 9.64 -3.19
CA ASP A 171 -21.86 10.27 -3.24
C ASP A 171 -21.99 11.48 -2.28
N ASN A 172 -20.87 12.02 -1.81
CA ASN A 172 -20.75 13.16 -0.88
C ASN A 172 -21.43 12.98 0.48
N LYS A 173 -21.74 11.77 0.89
CA LYS A 173 -22.20 11.50 2.26
C LYS A 173 -21.03 11.57 3.23
N LYS A 174 -21.28 12.16 4.39
CA LYS A 174 -20.28 12.35 5.47
C LYS A 174 -20.59 11.39 6.60
N TYR A 175 -19.57 10.67 7.05
CA TYR A 175 -19.62 9.76 8.17
C TYR A 175 -18.54 10.12 9.19
N SER A 176 -18.82 9.94 10.49
CA SER A 176 -17.77 9.98 11.50
C SER A 176 -16.90 8.72 11.35
N GLY A 177 -15.60 8.89 11.14
CA GLY A 177 -14.62 7.81 11.05
C GLY A 177 -14.02 7.52 12.42
N LYS A 178 -14.08 6.26 12.86
CA LYS A 178 -13.41 5.78 14.07
C LYS A 178 -12.18 4.98 13.67
N VAL A 179 -10.98 5.39 14.11
CA VAL A 179 -9.76 4.59 13.98
C VAL A 179 -9.90 3.37 14.89
N ILE A 180 -9.86 2.18 14.31
CA ILE A 180 -9.96 0.92 15.03
C ILE A 180 -8.59 0.40 15.41
N ALA A 181 -7.64 0.47 14.46
CA ALA A 181 -6.27 0.02 14.67
C ALA A 181 -5.31 0.71 13.70
N GLU A 182 -4.08 0.88 14.17
CA GLU A 182 -2.93 1.32 13.39
C GLU A 182 -1.87 0.22 13.42
N ASP A 183 -1.24 -0.07 12.28
CA ASP A 183 -0.16 -1.04 12.24
C ASP A 183 1.10 -0.40 12.86
N PRO A 184 1.74 -1.03 13.84
CA PRO A 184 2.93 -0.49 14.48
C PRO A 184 4.19 -0.50 13.59
N PHE A 185 4.21 -1.31 12.52
CA PHE A 185 5.37 -1.52 11.66
C PHE A 185 5.19 -1.01 10.24
N GLN A 186 3.93 -0.96 9.76
CA GLN A 186 3.60 -0.52 8.41
C GLN A 186 2.81 0.79 8.49
N ASP A 187 2.89 1.58 7.44
CA ASP A 187 2.07 2.78 7.31
C ASP A 187 0.63 2.43 6.90
N LEU A 188 -0.03 1.61 7.71
CA LEU A 188 -1.40 1.14 7.50
C LEU A 188 -2.28 1.44 8.71
N ALA A 189 -3.54 1.79 8.45
CA ALA A 189 -4.56 1.96 9.48
C ALA A 189 -5.94 1.50 8.98
N ILE A 190 -6.76 1.07 9.91
CA ILE A 190 -8.13 0.63 9.66
C ILE A 190 -9.10 1.55 10.42
N LEU A 191 -10.01 2.17 9.66
CA LEU A 191 -11.12 2.94 10.20
C LEU A 191 -12.43 2.18 10.04
N LYS A 192 -13.42 2.59 10.81
CA LYS A 192 -14.80 2.11 10.74
C LYS A 192 -15.75 3.28 10.64
N ILE A 193 -16.70 3.18 9.73
CA ILE A 193 -17.86 4.07 9.63
C ILE A 193 -19.14 3.29 9.89
N ASP A 194 -20.17 3.95 10.40
CA ASP A 194 -21.50 3.35 10.54
C ASP A 194 -22.26 3.46 9.20
N ALA A 195 -21.90 2.57 8.27
CA ALA A 195 -22.53 2.47 6.97
C ALA A 195 -22.84 1.00 6.67
N ARG A 196 -23.97 0.76 6.00
CA ARG A 196 -24.42 -0.58 5.59
C ARG A 196 -24.51 -0.66 4.06
N ASN A 197 -24.23 -1.85 3.54
CA ASN A 197 -24.25 -2.10 2.08
C ASN A 197 -23.31 -1.17 1.31
N SER A 198 -22.19 -0.78 1.93
CA SER A 198 -21.16 0.03 1.28
C SER A 198 -20.50 -0.73 0.14
N PRO A 199 -20.19 -0.07 -0.99
CA PRO A 199 -19.40 -0.68 -2.04
C PRO A 199 -18.00 -1.00 -1.50
N ALA A 200 -17.55 -2.24 -1.63
CA ALA A 200 -16.24 -2.68 -1.17
C ALA A 200 -15.38 -3.14 -2.33
N LEU A 201 -14.07 -2.84 -2.29
CA LEU A 201 -13.11 -3.32 -3.28
C LEU A 201 -12.69 -4.77 -3.01
N PRO A 202 -12.60 -5.62 -4.03
CA PRO A 202 -11.99 -6.91 -3.91
C PRO A 202 -10.48 -6.77 -3.66
N LEU A 203 -9.93 -7.58 -2.76
CA LEU A 203 -8.51 -7.58 -2.44
C LEU A 203 -7.80 -8.68 -3.23
N GLY A 204 -6.91 -8.30 -4.14
CA GLY A 204 -6.11 -9.17 -4.99
C GLY A 204 -4.97 -9.85 -4.23
N ASP A 205 -4.04 -10.47 -4.95
CA ASP A 205 -2.88 -11.18 -4.38
C ASP A 205 -1.58 -10.54 -4.83
N SER A 206 -0.95 -9.76 -3.93
CA SER A 206 0.29 -9.05 -4.23
C SER A 206 1.52 -9.97 -4.38
N SER A 207 1.44 -11.26 -4.02
CA SER A 207 2.53 -12.22 -4.22
C SER A 207 2.67 -12.69 -5.68
N LYS A 208 1.65 -12.44 -6.51
CA LYS A 208 1.60 -12.84 -7.93
C LYS A 208 1.94 -11.71 -8.90
N LEU A 209 2.32 -10.55 -8.39
CA LEU A 209 2.64 -9.40 -9.22
C LEU A 209 3.85 -9.63 -10.09
N GLN A 210 3.81 -9.06 -11.29
CA GLN A 210 4.91 -9.11 -12.26
C GLN A 210 5.32 -7.68 -12.63
N ILE A 211 6.63 -7.46 -12.80
CA ILE A 211 7.16 -6.19 -13.31
C ILE A 211 6.63 -5.98 -14.73
N GLY A 212 6.16 -4.75 -15.02
CA GLY A 212 5.50 -4.41 -16.27
C GLY A 212 3.98 -4.58 -16.27
N GLN A 213 3.39 -5.18 -15.22
CA GLN A 213 1.94 -5.31 -15.08
C GLN A 213 1.30 -3.93 -14.93
N THR A 214 0.27 -3.63 -15.74
CA THR A 214 -0.49 -2.36 -15.67
C THR A 214 -1.19 -2.21 -14.33
N VAL A 215 -1.09 -1.00 -13.75
CA VAL A 215 -1.70 -0.63 -12.49
C VAL A 215 -2.42 0.72 -12.58
N ILE A 216 -3.43 0.90 -11.72
CA ILE A 216 -4.26 2.09 -11.64
C ILE A 216 -4.30 2.55 -10.20
N ALA A 217 -3.78 3.75 -9.91
CA ALA A 217 -3.92 4.37 -8.60
C ALA A 217 -5.13 5.31 -8.60
N ILE A 218 -5.96 5.22 -7.58
CA ILE A 218 -7.12 6.09 -7.41
C ILE A 218 -6.96 6.85 -6.10
N GLY A 219 -7.21 8.17 -6.14
CA GLY A 219 -7.22 9.04 -4.99
C GLY A 219 -8.48 9.89 -4.94
N ASN A 220 -8.82 10.36 -3.74
CA ASN A 220 -9.94 11.25 -3.50
C ASN A 220 -9.52 12.35 -2.50
N ALA A 221 -8.61 13.22 -2.96
CA ALA A 221 -8.06 14.28 -2.13
C ALA A 221 -9.06 15.42 -1.92
N LEU A 222 -9.28 15.76 -0.65
CA LEU A 222 -9.91 17.01 -0.20
C LEU A 222 -11.36 17.27 -0.66
N GLY A 223 -12.01 16.32 -1.35
CA GLY A 223 -13.32 16.56 -1.95
C GLY A 223 -13.33 17.54 -3.13
N GLU A 224 -12.26 18.33 -3.33
CA GLU A 224 -12.11 19.27 -4.45
C GLU A 224 -11.61 18.59 -5.73
N PHE A 225 -10.77 17.55 -5.58
CA PHE A 225 -10.27 16.73 -6.68
C PHE A 225 -10.71 15.27 -6.49
N SER A 226 -12.03 15.06 -6.44
CA SER A 226 -12.62 13.73 -6.33
C SER A 226 -12.22 12.86 -7.52
N ASN A 227 -11.77 11.62 -7.23
CA ASN A 227 -11.40 10.60 -8.22
C ASN A 227 -10.22 10.98 -9.12
N THR A 228 -9.14 11.50 -8.54
CA THR A 228 -7.87 11.58 -9.27
C THR A 228 -7.39 10.18 -9.60
N VAL A 229 -7.16 9.91 -10.89
CA VAL A 229 -6.71 8.61 -11.40
C VAL A 229 -5.36 8.78 -12.08
N SER A 230 -4.42 7.91 -11.74
CA SER A 230 -3.18 7.75 -12.48
C SER A 230 -2.98 6.30 -12.90
N LYS A 231 -2.39 6.10 -14.08
CA LYS A 231 -2.07 4.80 -14.65
C LYS A 231 -0.57 4.67 -14.78
N GLY A 232 -0.05 3.49 -14.54
CA GLY A 232 1.35 3.14 -14.72
C GLY A 232 1.53 1.62 -14.76
N VAL A 233 2.74 1.19 -14.40
CA VAL A 233 3.09 -0.24 -14.30
C VAL A 233 3.78 -0.54 -12.96
N VAL A 234 3.82 -1.81 -12.60
CA VAL A 234 4.71 -2.29 -11.55
C VAL A 234 6.14 -2.16 -12.06
N SER A 235 6.92 -1.24 -11.49
CA SER A 235 8.32 -0.95 -11.89
C SER A 235 9.34 -1.76 -11.09
N GLY A 236 8.97 -2.25 -9.90
CA GLY A 236 9.82 -3.06 -9.03
C GLY A 236 9.04 -3.70 -7.90
N LEU A 237 9.60 -4.76 -7.34
CA LEU A 237 9.03 -5.52 -6.22
C LEU A 237 10.04 -5.62 -5.08
N SER A 238 9.54 -5.80 -3.84
CA SER A 238 10.35 -6.03 -2.63
C SER A 238 11.43 -4.94 -2.42
N ARG A 239 11.05 -3.67 -2.59
CA ARG A 239 11.93 -2.53 -2.32
C ARG A 239 11.89 -2.18 -0.84
N SER A 240 13.05 -1.84 -0.28
CA SER A 240 13.15 -1.23 1.05
C SER A 240 13.51 0.24 0.87
N ILE A 241 12.69 1.11 1.45
CA ILE A 241 12.87 2.57 1.34
C ILE A 241 12.76 3.20 2.72
N THR A 242 13.35 4.38 2.85
CA THR A 242 13.08 5.27 3.97
C THR A 242 12.19 6.38 3.46
N ALA A 243 10.93 6.38 3.91
CA ALA A 243 9.96 7.42 3.61
C ALA A 243 9.93 8.42 4.78
N GLY A 244 9.79 9.70 4.48
CA GLY A 244 9.71 10.70 5.54
C GLY A 244 9.76 12.11 5.01
N GLY A 245 9.40 13.06 5.89
CA GLY A 245 9.54 14.51 5.69
C GLY A 245 10.53 15.10 6.68
N SER A 246 10.44 16.43 6.93
CA SER A 246 11.32 17.13 7.88
C SER A 246 11.21 16.61 9.31
N ASP A 247 10.06 16.06 9.71
CA ASP A 247 9.74 15.78 11.11
C ASP A 247 9.55 14.28 11.42
N PHE A 248 9.53 13.39 10.40
CA PHE A 248 9.45 11.96 10.64
C PHE A 248 10.17 11.17 9.54
N SER A 249 10.70 10.00 9.91
CA SER A 249 11.33 9.05 9.01
C SER A 249 10.82 7.65 9.35
N GLU A 250 10.22 6.98 8.38
CA GLU A 250 9.69 5.62 8.50
C GLU A 250 10.34 4.71 7.47
N LYS A 251 10.85 3.57 7.94
CA LYS A 251 11.39 2.55 7.05
C LYS A 251 10.26 1.65 6.57
N LEU A 252 10.04 1.63 5.27
CA LEU A 252 9.07 0.75 4.62
C LEU A 252 9.82 -0.36 3.88
N ASP A 253 9.58 -1.59 4.28
CA ASP A 253 10.17 -2.77 3.67
C ASP A 253 9.17 -3.49 2.76
N GLU A 254 9.69 -4.15 1.72
CA GLU A 254 8.93 -4.97 0.77
C GLU A 254 7.87 -4.21 -0.04
N VAL A 255 8.03 -2.90 -0.24
CA VAL A 255 7.09 -2.10 -1.02
C VAL A 255 7.15 -2.41 -2.52
N ILE A 256 6.02 -2.20 -3.20
CA ILE A 256 5.88 -2.23 -4.65
C ILE A 256 6.27 -0.85 -5.18
N GLN A 257 7.15 -0.81 -6.17
CA GLN A 257 7.48 0.40 -6.91
C GLN A 257 6.59 0.51 -8.15
N THR A 258 6.09 1.71 -8.44
CA THR A 258 5.30 2.02 -9.64
C THR A 258 5.69 3.38 -10.22
N ASP A 259 5.49 3.55 -11.52
CA ASP A 259 5.57 4.84 -12.21
C ASP A 259 4.20 5.54 -12.33
N ALA A 260 3.11 4.89 -11.87
CA ALA A 260 1.85 5.59 -11.65
C ALA A 260 2.08 6.77 -10.69
N ALA A 261 1.58 7.96 -11.05
CA ALA A 261 1.81 9.15 -10.25
C ALA A 261 1.16 9.01 -8.86
N ILE A 262 2.00 8.83 -7.82
CA ILE A 262 1.61 8.89 -6.43
C ILE A 262 1.92 10.30 -5.92
N ASN A 263 0.92 11.00 -5.41
CA ASN A 263 1.05 12.38 -4.96
C ASN A 263 0.23 12.58 -3.67
N PRO A 264 0.52 13.66 -2.90
CA PRO A 264 -0.36 14.06 -1.80
C PRO A 264 -1.82 14.12 -2.28
N GLY A 265 -2.66 13.32 -1.65
CA GLY A 265 -4.08 13.19 -2.01
C GLY A 265 -4.49 11.81 -2.49
N ASN A 266 -3.60 10.98 -3.08
CA ASN A 266 -3.91 9.57 -3.32
C ASN A 266 -3.24 8.63 -2.31
N SER A 267 -2.45 9.15 -1.35
CA SER A 267 -1.92 8.37 -0.22
C SER A 267 -3.07 7.79 0.61
N GLY A 268 -2.99 6.50 0.93
CA GLY A 268 -4.05 5.70 1.55
C GLY A 268 -5.08 5.15 0.56
N GLY A 269 -5.06 5.58 -0.69
CA GLY A 269 -5.91 5.06 -1.76
C GLY A 269 -5.42 3.72 -2.32
N PRO A 270 -6.27 3.03 -3.11
CA PRO A 270 -5.92 1.74 -3.69
C PRO A 270 -5.02 1.86 -4.91
N LEU A 271 -4.09 0.91 -5.07
CA LEU A 271 -3.48 0.53 -6.34
C LEU A 271 -4.22 -0.71 -6.85
N LEU A 272 -4.77 -0.64 -8.06
CA LEU A 272 -5.60 -1.67 -8.66
C LEU A 272 -4.89 -2.34 -9.84
N ASN A 273 -5.19 -3.63 -10.08
CA ASN A 273 -4.90 -4.31 -11.33
C ASN A 273 -6.04 -4.08 -12.36
N LEU A 274 -5.91 -4.62 -13.57
CA LEU A 274 -6.93 -4.51 -14.63
C LEU A 274 -8.20 -5.34 -14.37
N ASP A 275 -8.21 -6.21 -13.37
CA ASP A 275 -9.41 -6.92 -12.91
C ASP A 275 -10.20 -6.11 -11.88
N GLY A 276 -9.64 -4.96 -11.44
CA GLY A 276 -10.22 -4.08 -10.43
C GLY A 276 -10.01 -4.59 -9.00
N GLU A 277 -9.02 -5.44 -8.80
CA GLU A 277 -8.62 -5.91 -7.47
C GLU A 277 -7.52 -5.02 -6.90
N VAL A 278 -7.59 -4.74 -5.61
CA VAL A 278 -6.55 -3.98 -4.90
C VAL A 278 -5.31 -4.85 -4.73
N ILE A 279 -4.17 -4.39 -5.25
CA ILE A 279 -2.86 -5.04 -5.13
C ILE A 279 -1.91 -4.31 -4.19
N GLY A 280 -2.22 -3.07 -3.82
CA GLY A 280 -1.45 -2.28 -2.86
C GLY A 280 -2.19 -1.07 -2.34
N VAL A 281 -1.62 -0.45 -1.30
CA VAL A 281 -2.06 0.82 -0.70
C VAL A 281 -1.03 1.89 -1.03
N ASN A 282 -1.42 2.93 -1.74
CA ASN A 282 -0.52 4.03 -2.12
C ASN A 282 0.01 4.73 -0.86
N THR A 283 1.33 4.95 -0.74
CA THR A 283 1.86 5.52 0.50
C THR A 283 2.86 6.65 0.29
N ALA A 284 3.92 6.46 -0.47
CA ALA A 284 5.05 7.38 -0.47
C ALA A 284 5.60 7.65 -1.86
N ILE A 285 6.30 8.79 -1.96
CA ILE A 285 7.16 9.16 -3.08
C ILE A 285 8.58 9.39 -2.57
N VAL A 286 9.58 9.19 -3.42
CA VAL A 286 10.95 9.63 -3.14
C VAL A 286 11.04 11.12 -3.44
N GLN A 287 11.35 11.93 -2.43
CA GLN A 287 11.58 13.37 -2.64
C GLN A 287 12.72 13.60 -3.64
N GLY A 288 12.46 14.44 -4.64
CA GLY A 288 13.43 14.77 -5.68
C GLY A 288 13.54 13.76 -6.82
N ALA A 289 12.84 12.63 -6.78
CA ALA A 289 12.71 11.70 -7.88
C ALA A 289 11.37 11.90 -8.62
N GLN A 290 11.39 11.81 -9.95
CA GLN A 290 10.17 11.88 -10.76
C GLN A 290 9.72 10.47 -11.13
N ASN A 291 8.40 10.24 -11.14
CA ASN A 291 7.78 8.99 -11.56
C ASN A 291 8.24 7.75 -10.74
N ILE A 292 8.52 7.94 -9.45
CA ILE A 292 8.82 6.85 -8.53
C ILE A 292 7.83 6.93 -7.36
N GLY A 293 6.79 6.11 -7.43
CA GLY A 293 5.82 5.90 -6.36
C GLY A 293 6.02 4.57 -5.68
N PHE A 294 5.60 4.48 -4.42
CA PHE A 294 5.62 3.25 -3.64
C PHE A 294 4.26 2.95 -3.04
N THR A 295 3.96 1.65 -2.99
CA THR A 295 2.71 1.16 -2.41
C THR A 295 2.99 -0.03 -1.50
N ILE A 296 2.26 -0.11 -0.40
CA ILE A 296 2.33 -1.23 0.54
C ILE A 296 1.56 -2.41 -0.07
N PRO A 297 2.15 -3.61 -0.17
CA PRO A 297 1.48 -4.78 -0.73
C PRO A 297 0.20 -5.14 0.00
N ILE A 298 -0.88 -5.45 -0.74
CA ILE A 298 -2.20 -5.72 -0.14
C ILE A 298 -2.21 -6.95 0.77
N ASN A 299 -1.32 -7.92 0.57
CA ASN A 299 -1.27 -9.11 1.42
C ASN A 299 -0.87 -8.79 2.87
N GLN A 300 -0.11 -7.70 3.11
CA GLN A 300 0.18 -7.20 4.45
C GLN A 300 -1.10 -6.65 5.09
N ALA A 301 -1.85 -5.81 4.39
CA ALA A 301 -3.12 -5.26 4.87
C ALA A 301 -4.21 -6.31 5.08
N LYS A 302 -4.25 -7.39 4.28
CA LYS A 302 -5.20 -8.50 4.49
C LYS A 302 -5.07 -9.14 5.86
N ARG A 303 -3.84 -9.32 6.35
CA ARG A 303 -3.59 -9.85 7.69
C ARG A 303 -4.21 -8.93 8.74
N ASP A 304 -3.95 -7.63 8.62
CA ASP A 304 -4.43 -6.65 9.59
C ASP A 304 -5.97 -6.54 9.59
N ILE A 305 -6.59 -6.53 8.41
CA ILE A 305 -8.05 -6.55 8.27
C ILE A 305 -8.65 -7.78 8.97
N ASN A 306 -8.05 -8.96 8.78
CA ASN A 306 -8.53 -10.20 9.40
C ASN A 306 -8.37 -10.16 10.92
N GLN A 307 -7.25 -9.64 11.44
CA GLN A 307 -7.03 -9.49 12.87
C GLN A 307 -8.01 -8.49 13.49
N VAL A 308 -8.21 -7.34 12.85
CA VAL A 308 -9.18 -6.35 13.33
C VAL A 308 -10.61 -6.91 13.35
N LYS A 309 -11.02 -7.64 12.33
CA LYS A 309 -12.35 -8.27 12.29
C LYS A 309 -12.54 -9.35 13.36
N SER A 310 -11.50 -10.10 13.69
CA SER A 310 -11.56 -11.21 14.65
C SER A 310 -11.24 -10.80 16.08
N LEU A 311 -10.29 -9.88 16.28
CA LEU A 311 -9.72 -9.52 17.58
C LEU A 311 -10.00 -8.06 17.99
N GLY A 312 -10.47 -7.22 17.05
CA GLY A 312 -10.66 -5.78 17.28
C GLY A 312 -9.36 -4.97 17.32
N LYS A 313 -8.20 -5.58 17.05
CA LYS A 313 -6.90 -4.94 17.09
C LYS A 313 -5.91 -5.60 16.12
N ILE A 314 -4.82 -4.91 15.79
CA ILE A 314 -3.66 -5.47 15.11
C ILE A 314 -2.65 -5.89 16.19
N SER A 315 -2.14 -7.10 16.09
CA SER A 315 -1.15 -7.60 17.04
C SER A 315 -0.04 -8.38 16.34
N TYR A 316 1.17 -8.25 16.87
CA TYR A 316 2.35 -8.91 16.34
C TYR A 316 2.96 -9.88 17.34
N PRO A 317 3.45 -11.04 16.88
CA PRO A 317 4.25 -11.92 17.71
C PRO A 317 5.52 -11.20 18.16
N TYR A 318 5.85 -11.34 19.43
CA TYR A 318 6.92 -10.62 20.09
C TYR A 318 7.84 -11.56 20.86
N MET A 319 9.16 -11.38 20.69
CA MET A 319 10.18 -12.11 21.47
C MET A 319 10.76 -11.26 22.58
N GLY A 320 10.99 -9.98 22.35
CA GLY A 320 11.59 -9.06 23.32
C GLY A 320 13.10 -9.02 23.29
N ILE A 321 13.69 -9.00 22.10
CA ILE A 321 15.13 -8.88 21.88
C ILE A 321 15.47 -7.70 20.96
N ARG A 322 16.69 -7.18 21.12
CA ARG A 322 17.38 -6.36 20.11
C ARG A 322 18.50 -7.22 19.50
N TYR A 323 18.69 -7.13 18.20
CA TYR A 323 19.67 -7.96 17.51
C TYR A 323 20.24 -7.27 16.28
N LEU A 324 21.41 -7.75 15.86
CA LEU A 324 22.00 -7.46 14.56
C LEU A 324 22.06 -8.75 13.74
N VAL A 325 21.59 -8.70 12.50
CA VAL A 325 21.79 -9.82 11.56
C VAL A 325 23.28 -9.88 11.20
N ILE A 326 23.88 -11.06 11.34
CA ILE A 326 25.30 -11.26 11.10
C ILE A 326 25.58 -11.26 9.60
N ASN A 327 26.49 -10.39 9.21
CA ASN A 327 27.16 -10.34 7.91
C ASN A 327 28.66 -10.30 8.16
N ASP A 328 29.49 -10.25 7.11
CA ASP A 328 30.95 -10.26 7.23
C ASP A 328 31.47 -9.11 8.12
N SER A 329 30.92 -7.90 7.95
CA SER A 329 31.30 -6.74 8.77
C SER A 329 30.95 -6.92 10.26
N VAL A 330 29.73 -7.42 10.55
CA VAL A 330 29.30 -7.69 11.94
C VAL A 330 30.13 -8.80 12.55
N LYS A 331 30.46 -9.85 11.78
CA LYS A 331 31.34 -10.95 12.21
C LYS A 331 32.71 -10.45 12.59
N GLU A 332 33.36 -9.68 11.71
CA GLU A 332 34.70 -9.13 11.95
C GLU A 332 34.73 -8.19 13.16
N LYS A 333 33.80 -7.21 13.18
CA LYS A 333 33.72 -6.21 14.25
C LYS A 333 33.53 -6.83 15.66
N ASN A 334 32.79 -7.94 15.75
CA ASN A 334 32.46 -8.60 17.01
C ASN A 334 33.24 -9.91 17.22
N ASN A 335 34.22 -10.22 16.35
CA ASN A 335 35.08 -11.44 16.43
C ASN A 335 34.24 -12.73 16.59
N LEU A 336 33.20 -12.89 15.77
CA LEU A 336 32.27 -14.00 15.88
C LEU A 336 32.79 -15.26 15.17
N SER A 337 32.51 -16.43 15.76
CA SER A 337 32.88 -17.74 15.19
C SER A 337 31.97 -18.19 14.03
N VAL A 338 30.83 -17.53 13.82
CA VAL A 338 29.84 -17.85 12.79
C VAL A 338 29.61 -16.65 11.86
N ASN A 339 29.17 -16.92 10.61
CA ASN A 339 28.93 -15.91 9.60
C ASN A 339 27.44 -15.73 9.28
N TYR A 340 26.55 -16.28 10.08
CA TYR A 340 25.11 -16.16 9.97
C TYR A 340 24.47 -16.18 11.36
N GLY A 341 23.22 -15.72 11.43
CA GLY A 341 22.47 -15.66 12.68
C GLY A 341 22.11 -14.24 13.07
N ALA A 342 21.49 -14.09 14.22
CA ALA A 342 21.15 -12.82 14.85
C ALA A 342 21.89 -12.70 16.20
N LEU A 343 22.83 -11.78 16.28
CA LEU A 343 23.55 -11.44 17.50
C LEU A 343 22.67 -10.59 18.40
N ILE A 344 22.35 -11.07 19.59
CA ILE A 344 21.59 -10.33 20.59
C ILE A 344 22.51 -9.28 21.24
N ILE A 345 22.17 -7.99 21.04
CA ILE A 345 22.99 -6.87 21.49
C ILE A 345 22.11 -5.73 21.99
N ARG A 346 22.62 -4.98 22.97
CA ARG A 346 21.94 -3.75 23.42
C ARG A 346 22.03 -2.62 22.38
N GLY A 347 21.14 -1.67 22.47
CA GLY A 347 21.20 -0.44 21.68
C GLY A 347 22.22 0.56 22.24
N ASN A 348 22.23 1.77 21.69
CA ASN A 348 23.18 2.82 22.06
C ASN A 348 22.75 3.62 23.32
N GLY A 349 21.49 3.51 23.74
CA GLY A 349 20.96 4.17 24.92
C GLY A 349 21.03 3.30 26.17
N GLU A 350 21.16 3.92 27.35
CA GLU A 350 21.22 3.22 28.64
C GLU A 350 20.04 2.28 28.90
N ASN A 351 18.84 2.65 28.42
CA ASN A 351 17.60 1.87 28.57
C ASN A 351 17.34 0.90 27.41
N GLU A 352 18.25 0.81 26.43
CA GLU A 352 18.09 -0.04 25.26
C GLU A 352 18.66 -1.45 25.49
N LEU A 353 18.03 -2.20 26.37
CA LEU A 353 18.46 -3.54 26.76
C LEU A 353 18.44 -4.52 25.58
N ALA A 354 19.39 -5.45 25.57
CA ALA A 354 19.51 -6.53 24.58
C ALA A 354 18.32 -7.52 24.65
N VAL A 355 17.92 -7.85 25.87
CA VAL A 355 16.73 -8.68 26.17
C VAL A 355 15.84 -7.88 27.11
N MET A 356 14.58 -7.74 26.78
CA MET A 356 13.60 -6.99 27.57
C MET A 356 13.19 -7.82 28.79
N PRO A 357 13.30 -7.27 30.02
CA PRO A 357 12.88 -7.97 31.23
C PRO A 357 11.43 -8.43 31.19
N GLY A 358 11.15 -9.65 31.60
CA GLY A 358 9.83 -10.27 31.58
C GLY A 358 9.31 -10.64 30.19
N SER A 359 10.11 -10.43 29.14
CA SER A 359 9.75 -10.83 27.78
C SER A 359 9.78 -12.36 27.58
N PRO A 360 9.19 -12.86 26.48
CA PRO A 360 9.35 -14.25 26.08
C PRO A 360 10.82 -14.71 26.00
N ALA A 361 11.70 -13.88 25.46
CA ALA A 361 13.12 -14.18 25.34
C ALA A 361 13.81 -14.28 26.71
N ASP A 362 13.49 -13.39 27.65
CA ASP A 362 13.99 -13.42 29.02
C ASP A 362 13.54 -14.70 29.73
N ARG A 363 12.26 -15.05 29.64
CA ARG A 363 11.72 -16.30 30.21
C ARG A 363 12.34 -17.55 29.58
N ALA A 364 12.73 -17.50 28.30
CA ALA A 364 13.41 -18.59 27.61
C ALA A 364 14.91 -18.68 27.97
N GLY A 365 15.45 -17.69 28.71
CA GLY A 365 16.83 -17.66 29.16
C GLY A 365 17.82 -17.12 28.12
N LEU A 366 17.36 -16.40 27.09
CA LEU A 366 18.24 -15.70 26.16
C LEU A 366 18.96 -14.54 26.86
N LYS A 367 20.19 -14.31 26.46
CA LYS A 367 21.06 -13.28 27.05
C LYS A 367 21.76 -12.44 26.01
N GLU A 368 22.23 -11.29 26.41
CA GLU A 368 23.13 -10.46 25.60
C GLU A 368 24.35 -11.27 25.15
N ASN A 369 24.78 -11.10 23.91
CA ASN A 369 25.84 -11.83 23.20
C ASN A 369 25.48 -13.28 22.81
N ASP A 370 24.28 -13.78 23.06
CA ASP A 370 23.80 -15.00 22.41
C ASP A 370 23.57 -14.75 20.93
N ILE A 371 23.74 -15.78 20.09
CA ILE A 371 23.47 -15.73 18.66
C ILE A 371 22.36 -16.73 18.35
N ILE A 372 21.22 -16.23 17.86
CA ILE A 372 20.15 -17.08 17.34
C ILE A 372 20.53 -17.50 15.93
N LEU A 373 20.83 -18.78 15.76
CA LEU A 373 21.23 -19.37 14.47
C LEU A 373 20.03 -19.73 13.61
N GLU A 374 19.00 -20.31 14.23
CA GLU A 374 17.81 -20.81 13.53
C GLU A 374 16.56 -20.57 14.37
N VAL A 375 15.43 -20.29 13.66
CA VAL A 375 14.07 -20.26 14.21
C VAL A 375 13.23 -21.28 13.44
N ASN A 376 12.65 -22.26 14.14
CA ASN A 376 11.87 -23.36 13.55
C ASN A 376 12.63 -24.07 12.40
N GLY A 377 13.97 -24.28 12.57
CA GLY A 377 14.83 -24.92 11.58
C GLY A 377 15.23 -24.04 10.39
N LYS A 378 14.74 -22.80 10.31
CA LYS A 378 15.13 -21.84 9.27
C LYS A 378 16.33 -21.02 9.76
N LYS A 379 17.41 -21.00 8.98
CA LYS A 379 18.60 -20.19 9.26
C LYS A 379 18.28 -18.70 9.19
N ILE A 380 18.85 -17.92 10.11
CA ILE A 380 18.75 -16.48 10.13
C ILE A 380 19.80 -15.88 9.22
N GLN A 381 19.38 -15.09 8.24
CA GLN A 381 20.21 -14.39 7.26
C GLN A 381 19.52 -13.06 6.89
N ALA A 382 20.16 -12.21 6.09
CA ALA A 382 19.64 -10.91 5.73
C ALA A 382 18.28 -10.94 4.99
N ASP A 383 18.06 -11.96 4.17
CA ASP A 383 16.82 -12.21 3.43
C ASP A 383 15.74 -12.95 4.27
N ASN A 384 16.15 -13.57 5.38
CA ASN A 384 15.30 -14.35 6.27
C ASN A 384 15.61 -14.01 7.74
N ASP A 385 15.40 -12.77 8.15
CA ASP A 385 15.65 -12.32 9.50
C ASP A 385 14.52 -12.70 10.48
N ILE A 386 14.78 -12.51 11.79
CA ILE A 386 13.80 -12.86 12.83
C ILE A 386 12.50 -12.08 12.65
N ALA A 387 12.54 -10.80 12.30
CA ALA A 387 11.36 -9.98 12.15
C ALA A 387 10.45 -10.53 11.04
N LYS A 388 11.01 -10.92 9.89
CA LYS A 388 10.26 -11.55 8.79
C LYS A 388 9.65 -12.89 9.21
N ILE A 389 10.39 -13.72 9.93
CA ILE A 389 9.87 -15.01 10.42
C ILE A 389 8.70 -14.75 11.37
N LEU A 390 8.83 -13.83 12.32
CA LEU A 390 7.80 -13.53 13.31
C LEU A 390 6.51 -13.05 12.62
N GLN A 391 6.58 -12.28 11.54
CA GLN A 391 5.39 -11.84 10.79
C GLN A 391 4.53 -12.99 10.23
N THR A 392 5.11 -14.18 10.06
CA THR A 392 4.39 -15.37 9.57
C THR A 392 3.79 -16.23 10.69
N LEU A 393 4.01 -15.85 11.95
CA LEU A 393 3.61 -16.62 13.12
C LEU A 393 2.45 -15.94 13.88
N ASN A 394 1.88 -16.66 14.83
CA ASN A 394 0.79 -16.16 15.68
C ASN A 394 1.29 -15.83 17.09
N VAL A 395 0.66 -14.84 17.71
CA VAL A 395 0.82 -14.57 19.15
C VAL A 395 0.42 -15.80 19.95
N GLY A 396 1.20 -16.12 20.99
CA GLY A 396 1.02 -17.34 21.80
C GLY A 396 1.55 -18.62 21.14
N GLY A 397 2.02 -18.54 19.88
CA GLY A 397 2.68 -19.66 19.20
C GLY A 397 4.03 -20.02 19.84
N THR A 398 4.35 -21.31 19.86
CA THR A 398 5.65 -21.79 20.35
C THR A 398 6.62 -21.94 19.20
N ILE A 399 7.84 -21.43 19.36
CA ILE A 399 8.93 -21.53 18.40
C ILE A 399 10.13 -22.27 19.00
N ALA A 400 10.83 -23.01 18.15
CA ALA A 400 12.10 -23.64 18.48
C ALA A 400 13.27 -22.77 18.02
N LEU A 401 14.21 -22.49 18.90
CA LEU A 401 15.39 -21.68 18.63
C LEU A 401 16.63 -22.56 18.75
N LYS A 402 17.54 -22.45 17.78
CA LYS A 402 18.91 -22.94 17.91
C LYS A 402 19.82 -21.74 18.20
N VAL A 403 20.46 -21.77 19.34
CA VAL A 403 21.21 -20.64 19.89
C VAL A 403 22.66 -21.04 20.16
N LEU A 404 23.58 -20.23 19.71
CA LEU A 404 24.99 -20.31 20.14
C LEU A 404 25.16 -19.38 21.34
N SER A 405 25.33 -19.94 22.52
CA SER A 405 25.51 -19.23 23.80
C SER A 405 26.84 -19.64 24.43
N GLN A 406 27.73 -18.69 24.68
CA GLN A 406 29.04 -18.92 25.25
C GLN A 406 29.85 -20.04 24.56
N GLY A 407 29.78 -20.08 23.21
CA GLY A 407 30.48 -21.08 22.41
C GLY A 407 29.79 -22.46 22.33
N GLN A 408 28.65 -22.65 22.99
CA GLN A 408 27.88 -23.89 23.00
C GLN A 408 26.55 -23.76 22.27
N ASN A 409 26.21 -24.76 21.48
CA ASN A 409 24.86 -24.83 20.84
C ASN A 409 23.81 -25.28 21.86
N LYS A 410 22.72 -24.53 21.96
CA LYS A 410 21.57 -24.84 22.81
C LYS A 410 20.29 -24.81 21.95
N ASN A 411 19.35 -25.69 22.26
CA ASN A 411 18.00 -25.63 21.73
C ASN A 411 17.09 -25.09 22.83
N LEU A 412 16.38 -24.01 22.51
CA LEU A 412 15.42 -23.36 23.41
C LEU A 412 14.03 -23.40 22.77
N SER A 413 13.02 -23.46 23.62
CA SER A 413 11.62 -23.29 23.24
C SER A 413 11.11 -21.97 23.80
N LEU A 414 10.43 -21.18 22.98
CA LEU A 414 9.92 -19.86 23.34
C LEU A 414 8.47 -19.71 22.91
N VAL A 415 7.62 -19.29 23.84
CA VAL A 415 6.23 -18.92 23.54
C VAL A 415 6.17 -17.44 23.21
N LEU A 416 5.73 -17.10 21.99
CA LEU A 416 5.67 -15.73 21.51
C LEU A 416 4.66 -14.90 22.31
N GLY A 417 5.08 -13.75 22.77
CA GLY A 417 4.22 -12.75 23.37
C GLY A 417 3.49 -11.91 22.32
N GLU A 418 2.75 -10.92 22.80
CA GLU A 418 2.08 -9.93 21.99
C GLU A 418 2.81 -8.58 22.11
N ARG A 419 3.03 -7.93 20.98
CA ARG A 419 3.43 -6.52 20.92
C ARG A 419 2.21 -5.72 20.47
N ASN A 420 1.78 -4.83 21.33
CA ASN A 420 0.71 -3.85 21.05
C ASN A 420 1.33 -2.55 20.57
#